data_37c8256256426b7d0ea021becc228422
#
_entry.id   37c8256256426b7d0ea021becc228422
#
_cell.length_a   1.000
_cell.length_b   1.000
_cell.length_c   1.000
_cell.angle_alpha   90.00
_cell.angle_beta   90.00
_cell.angle_gamma   90.00
#
_symmetry.space_group_name_H-M   'P 1'
#
loop_
_entity.id
_entity.type
_entity.pdbx_description
1 polymer ?
#
loop_
_entity_poly.entity_id
_entity_poly.type
_entity_poly.pdbx_seq_one_letter_code
_entity_poly.pdbx_strand_id
1 'polypeptide(L)'
;MRPILPPDRRTPAISSIPSKETTLATKLKSLDDLLVHELQDIYHAEGQIVKALPKMIKAASHPELQAAFEEHLEQTEGQIERLEQAFKLLGMPAKGKKCDGMAGLIEEGKKMMEEDAEPSVKDAALIAAAQKVEHYEIASYGCVCTYAEMLGYEQVHDLLGQNLEEEETTDEKLSVLAESVINIEAEEADDVEAEEEASR
;
A
#
# COMPACT_ATOMS: atom_id res chain seq x y z
N MET A 1 -10.08 -50.65 23.11
CA MET A 1 -9.98 -49.42 22.32
C MET A 1 -10.38 -48.26 23.22
N ARG A 2 -9.44 -47.40 23.58
CA ARG A 2 -9.72 -46.17 24.34
C ARG A 2 -9.93 -45.03 23.34
N PRO A 3 -10.93 -44.17 23.48
CA PRO A 3 -11.08 -43.01 22.59
C PRO A 3 -10.01 -41.97 22.90
N ILE A 4 -9.36 -41.48 21.83
CA ILE A 4 -8.40 -40.36 21.87
C ILE A 4 -9.24 -39.10 21.95
N LEU A 5 -9.15 -38.35 23.06
CA LEU A 5 -9.68 -37.00 23.19
C LEU A 5 -8.80 -36.03 22.38
N PRO A 6 -9.41 -35.07 21.66
CA PRO A 6 -8.65 -34.05 20.99
C PRO A 6 -7.98 -33.10 22.00
N PRO A 7 -6.84 -32.46 21.65
CA PRO A 7 -6.16 -31.55 22.56
C PRO A 7 -7.01 -30.30 22.84
N ASP A 8 -7.07 -29.99 24.13
CA ASP A 8 -7.74 -28.81 24.69
C ASP A 8 -7.10 -27.52 24.08
N ARG A 9 -7.83 -26.87 23.18
CA ARG A 9 -7.44 -25.54 22.65
C ARG A 9 -7.72 -24.51 23.75
N ARG A 10 -6.70 -24.25 24.56
CA ARG A 10 -6.72 -23.11 25.47
C ARG A 10 -6.55 -21.84 24.63
N THR A 11 -7.58 -21.03 24.59
CA THR A 11 -7.50 -19.64 24.16
C THR A 11 -6.35 -18.96 24.93
N PRO A 12 -5.33 -18.41 24.28
CA PRO A 12 -4.30 -17.69 25.03
C PRO A 12 -4.92 -16.47 25.68
N ALA A 13 -4.84 -16.39 26.99
CA ALA A 13 -5.19 -15.18 27.71
C ALA A 13 -4.25 -14.05 27.25
N ILE A 14 -4.84 -12.94 26.82
CA ILE A 14 -4.12 -11.73 26.46
C ILE A 14 -3.29 -11.29 27.68
N SER A 15 -2.01 -11.63 27.65
CA SER A 15 -1.05 -11.15 28.63
C SER A 15 -0.86 -9.66 28.40
N SER A 16 -1.31 -8.82 29.34
CA SER A 16 -1.14 -7.39 29.33
C SER A 16 0.35 -7.04 29.21
N ILE A 17 0.72 -6.48 28.08
CA ILE A 17 2.07 -5.94 27.82
C ILE A 17 2.27 -4.71 28.72
N PRO A 18 3.33 -4.64 29.53
CA PRO A 18 3.56 -3.49 30.41
C PRO A 18 3.93 -2.25 29.60
N SER A 19 3.15 -1.19 29.76
CA SER A 19 3.43 0.14 29.25
C SER A 19 4.74 0.67 29.82
N LYS A 20 5.80 0.75 29.00
CA LYS A 20 7.00 1.54 29.30
C LYS A 20 7.32 2.41 28.09
N GLU A 21 7.09 3.71 28.25
CA GLU A 21 7.75 4.72 27.42
C GLU A 21 9.27 4.63 27.66
N THR A 22 9.97 4.20 26.63
CA THR A 22 11.42 4.44 26.52
C THR A 22 11.78 4.36 25.05
N THR A 23 12.18 5.46 24.46
CA THR A 23 12.79 5.60 23.13
C THR A 23 14.18 4.92 23.10
N LEU A 24 14.19 3.61 23.15
CA LEU A 24 15.34 2.77 22.79
C LEU A 24 14.88 1.92 21.63
N ALA A 25 15.71 1.79 20.60
CA ALA A 25 15.45 0.88 19.47
C ALA A 25 15.00 -0.46 20.04
N THR A 26 13.71 -0.77 19.90
CA THR A 26 13.10 -1.95 20.52
C THR A 26 13.67 -3.14 19.80
N LYS A 27 14.48 -3.95 20.49
CA LYS A 27 15.02 -5.17 19.91
C LYS A 27 13.86 -6.11 19.65
N LEU A 28 13.60 -6.42 18.37
CA LEU A 28 12.61 -7.41 17.97
C LEU A 28 13.01 -8.78 18.54
N LYS A 29 12.15 -9.38 19.36
CA LYS A 29 12.40 -10.64 20.08
C LYS A 29 11.40 -11.72 19.73
N SER A 30 10.30 -11.36 19.10
CA SER A 30 9.20 -12.24 18.77
C SER A 30 8.57 -11.86 17.43
N LEU A 31 7.74 -12.75 16.89
CA LEU A 31 6.92 -12.45 15.71
C LEU A 31 5.85 -11.39 16.01
N ASP A 32 5.36 -11.33 17.25
CA ASP A 32 4.47 -10.26 17.71
C ASP A 32 5.15 -8.88 17.63
N ASP A 33 6.41 -8.79 18.11
CA ASP A 33 7.16 -7.54 18.01
C ASP A 33 7.35 -7.12 16.55
N LEU A 34 7.60 -8.08 15.66
CA LEU A 34 7.76 -7.84 14.24
C LEU A 34 6.44 -7.40 13.59
N LEU A 35 5.33 -8.09 13.87
CA LEU A 35 4.01 -7.71 13.39
C LEU A 35 3.69 -6.25 13.74
N VAL A 36 3.84 -5.88 15.02
CA VAL A 36 3.58 -4.48 15.45
C VAL A 36 4.52 -3.50 14.77
N HIS A 37 5.79 -3.86 14.59
CA HIS A 37 6.79 -3.03 13.92
C HIS A 37 6.42 -2.75 12.46
N GLU A 38 6.02 -3.79 11.72
CA GLU A 38 5.61 -3.66 10.32
C GLU A 38 4.28 -2.90 10.19
N LEU A 39 3.30 -3.16 11.06
CA LEU A 39 2.05 -2.38 11.08
C LEU A 39 2.29 -0.89 11.32
N GLN A 40 3.26 -0.52 12.16
CA GLN A 40 3.62 0.88 12.38
C GLN A 40 4.26 1.52 11.15
N ASP A 41 5.03 0.75 10.37
CA ASP A 41 5.62 1.20 9.11
C ASP A 41 4.55 1.40 8.04
N ILE A 42 3.66 0.42 7.85
CA ILE A 42 2.52 0.48 6.94
C ILE A 42 1.61 1.66 7.27
N TYR A 43 1.21 1.82 8.54
CA TYR A 43 0.36 2.93 8.97
C TYR A 43 0.95 4.32 8.66
N HIS A 44 2.27 4.44 8.70
CA HIS A 44 2.94 5.68 8.28
C HIS A 44 3.02 5.79 6.75
N ALA A 45 3.18 4.67 6.04
CA ALA A 45 3.17 4.63 4.57
C ALA A 45 1.84 5.13 4.02
N GLU A 46 0.72 4.57 4.50
CA GLU A 46 -0.64 5.00 4.13
C GLU A 46 -0.85 6.51 4.31
N GLY A 47 -0.45 7.03 5.47
CA GLY A 47 -0.53 8.48 5.74
C GLY A 47 0.35 9.36 4.83
N GLN A 48 1.33 8.79 4.13
CA GLN A 48 2.10 9.46 3.07
C GLN A 48 1.37 9.38 1.74
N ILE A 49 0.76 8.23 1.41
CA ILE A 49 0.01 8.00 0.16
C ILE A 49 -1.21 8.92 0.08
N VAL A 50 -2.02 9.02 1.14
CA VAL A 50 -3.16 9.96 1.24
C VAL A 50 -2.74 11.41 0.91
N LYS A 51 -1.52 11.80 1.24
CA LYS A 51 -1.01 13.16 0.93
C LYS A 51 -0.43 13.27 -0.48
N ALA A 52 -0.01 12.17 -1.08
CA ALA A 52 0.58 12.13 -2.42
C ALA A 52 -0.51 12.04 -3.51
N LEU A 53 -1.53 11.20 -3.34
CA LEU A 53 -2.58 10.93 -4.33
C LEU A 53 -3.28 12.19 -4.86
N PRO A 54 -3.66 13.21 -4.04
CA PRO A 54 -4.27 14.43 -4.58
C PRO A 54 -3.38 15.21 -5.57
N LYS A 55 -2.06 15.00 -5.51
CA LYS A 55 -1.13 15.61 -6.47
C LYS A 55 -1.03 14.78 -7.75
N MET A 56 -1.07 13.45 -7.64
CA MET A 56 -1.09 12.54 -8.79
C MET A 56 -2.38 12.71 -9.60
N ILE A 57 -3.54 12.82 -8.93
CA ILE A 57 -4.84 13.12 -9.56
C ILE A 57 -4.75 14.41 -10.42
N LYS A 58 -4.12 15.45 -9.89
CA LYS A 58 -3.95 16.74 -10.60
C LYS A 58 -2.91 16.68 -11.73
N ALA A 59 -1.94 15.80 -11.63
CA ALA A 59 -0.88 15.65 -12.62
C ALA A 59 -1.31 14.75 -13.79
N ALA A 60 -2.21 13.80 -13.56
CA ALA A 60 -2.78 12.94 -14.57
C ALA A 60 -3.67 13.74 -15.52
N SER A 61 -3.58 13.46 -16.82
CA SER A 61 -4.38 14.08 -17.88
C SER A 61 -5.55 13.21 -18.32
N HIS A 62 -5.39 11.87 -18.32
CA HIS A 62 -6.42 10.94 -18.75
C HIS A 62 -7.51 10.79 -17.66
N PRO A 63 -8.82 10.95 -18.01
CA PRO A 63 -9.91 10.92 -17.02
C PRO A 63 -10.02 9.60 -16.26
N GLU A 64 -9.77 8.46 -16.91
CA GLU A 64 -9.84 7.15 -16.24
C GLU A 64 -8.70 6.96 -15.25
N LEU A 65 -7.52 7.53 -15.52
CA LEU A 65 -6.41 7.51 -14.57
C LEU A 65 -6.69 8.40 -13.36
N GLN A 66 -7.27 9.59 -13.59
CA GLN A 66 -7.72 10.46 -12.51
C GLN A 66 -8.73 9.75 -11.61
N ALA A 67 -9.74 9.08 -12.21
CA ALA A 67 -10.75 8.34 -11.48
C ALA A 67 -10.16 7.14 -10.70
N ALA A 68 -9.18 6.43 -11.27
CA ALA A 68 -8.49 5.35 -10.58
C ALA A 68 -7.74 5.85 -9.33
N PHE A 69 -7.04 6.98 -9.43
CA PHE A 69 -6.37 7.58 -8.28
C PHE A 69 -7.34 8.17 -7.24
N GLU A 70 -8.51 8.68 -7.66
CA GLU A 70 -9.56 9.13 -6.73
C GLU A 70 -10.14 7.93 -5.95
N GLU A 71 -10.44 6.82 -6.63
CA GLU A 71 -10.91 5.59 -5.99
C GLU A 71 -9.88 5.05 -5.00
N HIS A 72 -8.60 5.01 -5.40
CA HIS A 72 -7.51 4.54 -4.55
C HIS A 72 -7.33 5.44 -3.30
N LEU A 73 -7.54 6.74 -3.41
CA LEU A 73 -7.52 7.64 -2.25
C LEU A 73 -8.60 7.27 -1.22
N GLU A 74 -9.82 6.99 -1.67
CA GLU A 74 -10.92 6.56 -0.78
C GLU A 74 -10.61 5.20 -0.13
N GLN A 75 -10.00 4.28 -0.87
CA GLN A 75 -9.57 2.97 -0.36
C GLN A 75 -8.48 3.13 0.71
N THR A 76 -7.45 3.94 0.45
CA THR A 76 -6.35 4.22 1.39
C THR A 76 -6.85 4.82 2.71
N GLU A 77 -7.82 5.73 2.65
CA GLU A 77 -8.47 6.25 3.87
C GLU A 77 -9.18 5.14 4.66
N GLY A 78 -9.87 4.22 3.99
CA GLY A 78 -10.49 3.05 4.60
C GLY A 78 -9.47 2.05 5.17
N GLN A 79 -8.34 1.89 4.53
CA GLN A 79 -7.24 1.04 4.98
C GLN A 79 -6.62 1.55 6.28
N ILE A 80 -6.44 2.87 6.40
CA ILE A 80 -6.01 3.50 7.66
C ILE A 80 -6.97 3.17 8.79
N GLU A 81 -8.29 3.25 8.55
CA GLU A 81 -9.29 2.91 9.56
C GLU A 81 -9.21 1.43 9.98
N ARG A 82 -8.98 0.52 9.04
CA ARG A 82 -8.78 -0.91 9.34
C ARG A 82 -7.49 -1.17 10.11
N LEU A 83 -6.40 -0.46 9.80
CA LEU A 83 -5.16 -0.50 10.57
C LEU A 83 -5.36 -0.01 12.01
N GLU A 84 -6.11 1.07 12.22
CA GLU A 84 -6.46 1.56 13.57
C GLU A 84 -7.26 0.53 14.37
N GLN A 85 -8.18 -0.17 13.71
CA GLN A 85 -8.92 -1.29 14.32
C GLN A 85 -7.99 -2.45 14.67
N ALA A 86 -7.06 -2.81 13.79
CA ALA A 86 -6.05 -3.84 14.04
C ALA A 86 -5.17 -3.49 15.26
N PHE A 87 -4.67 -2.26 15.36
CA PHE A 87 -3.94 -1.79 16.54
C PHE A 87 -4.77 -1.90 17.82
N LYS A 88 -6.05 -1.52 17.75
CA LYS A 88 -6.97 -1.63 18.90
C LYS A 88 -7.16 -3.07 19.34
N LEU A 89 -7.32 -4.01 18.41
CA LEU A 89 -7.44 -5.45 18.70
C LEU A 89 -6.17 -6.00 19.34
N LEU A 90 -5.00 -5.50 18.94
CA LEU A 90 -3.71 -5.86 19.54
C LEU A 90 -3.44 -5.14 20.88
N GLY A 91 -4.35 -4.27 21.34
CA GLY A 91 -4.16 -3.49 22.57
C GLY A 91 -3.08 -2.43 22.47
N MET A 92 -2.76 -1.97 21.26
CA MET A 92 -1.69 -1.02 20.97
C MET A 92 -2.26 0.33 20.48
N PRO A 93 -1.58 1.45 20.75
CA PRO A 93 -1.95 2.73 20.14
C PRO A 93 -1.61 2.72 18.64
N ALA A 94 -2.51 3.23 17.81
CA ALA A 94 -2.21 3.49 16.40
C ALA A 94 -1.17 4.62 16.29
N LYS A 95 0.07 4.26 16.03
CA LYS A 95 1.18 5.19 15.93
C LYS A 95 2.15 4.71 14.87
N GLY A 96 2.31 5.52 13.81
CA GLY A 96 3.25 5.23 12.74
C GLY A 96 4.71 5.37 13.18
N LYS A 97 5.55 4.55 12.57
CA LYS A 97 7.00 4.67 12.54
C LYS A 97 7.38 5.15 11.14
N LYS A 98 8.37 6.04 11.03
CA LYS A 98 8.78 6.58 9.73
C LYS A 98 9.09 5.46 8.73
N CYS A 99 8.32 5.39 7.66
CA CYS A 99 8.56 4.51 6.53
C CYS A 99 9.45 5.25 5.52
N ASP A 100 10.72 4.86 5.43
CA ASP A 100 11.68 5.44 4.48
C ASP A 100 11.50 4.84 3.07
N GLY A 101 11.00 3.61 2.96
CA GLY A 101 10.68 2.95 1.69
C GLY A 101 9.62 3.74 0.92
N MET A 102 8.46 3.97 1.54
CA MET A 102 7.38 4.75 0.94
C MET A 102 7.80 6.20 0.65
N ALA A 103 8.56 6.83 1.55
CA ALA A 103 9.07 8.17 1.31
C ALA A 103 9.95 8.25 0.04
N GLY A 104 10.73 7.20 -0.23
CA GLY A 104 11.53 7.08 -1.45
C GLY A 104 10.68 6.93 -2.70
N LEU A 105 9.67 6.07 -2.67
CA LEU A 105 8.74 5.85 -3.79
C LEU A 105 7.96 7.13 -4.14
N ILE A 106 7.44 7.82 -3.13
CA ILE A 106 6.73 9.10 -3.31
C ILE A 106 7.66 10.18 -3.89
N GLU A 107 8.92 10.23 -3.46
CA GLU A 107 9.88 11.19 -4.03
C GLU A 107 10.21 10.87 -5.50
N GLU A 108 10.27 9.58 -5.88
CA GLU A 108 10.40 9.19 -7.30
C GLU A 108 9.17 9.62 -8.10
N GLY A 109 7.96 9.32 -7.61
CA GLY A 109 6.71 9.74 -8.26
C GLY A 109 6.60 11.25 -8.42
N LYS A 110 7.05 12.01 -7.40
CA LYS A 110 7.10 13.47 -7.47
C LYS A 110 8.00 13.97 -8.59
N LYS A 111 9.18 13.37 -8.78
CA LYS A 111 10.09 13.72 -9.88
C LYS A 111 9.42 13.46 -11.23
N MET A 112 8.70 12.33 -11.38
CA MET A 112 7.97 12.05 -12.61
C MET A 112 6.87 13.10 -12.90
N MET A 113 6.15 13.58 -11.89
CA MET A 113 5.20 14.68 -12.06
C MET A 113 5.84 15.99 -12.52
N GLU A 114 7.08 16.24 -12.13
CA GLU A 114 7.84 17.47 -12.43
C GLU A 114 8.58 17.40 -13.79
N GLU A 115 8.72 16.20 -14.38
CA GLU A 115 9.35 16.04 -15.70
C GLU A 115 8.54 16.73 -16.80
N ASP A 116 9.23 17.33 -17.77
CA ASP A 116 8.62 17.88 -18.99
C ASP A 116 8.42 16.72 -19.99
N ALA A 117 7.18 16.32 -20.16
CA ALA A 117 6.80 15.19 -20.99
C ALA A 117 5.41 15.40 -21.58
N GLU A 118 5.15 14.79 -22.75
CA GLU A 118 3.85 14.74 -23.35
C GLU A 118 2.81 14.17 -22.36
N PRO A 119 1.55 14.64 -22.38
CA PRO A 119 0.55 14.25 -21.40
C PRO A 119 0.35 12.74 -21.25
N SER A 120 0.26 11.99 -22.35
CA SER A 120 0.09 10.55 -22.35
C SER A 120 1.32 9.80 -21.83
N VAL A 121 2.54 10.27 -22.17
CA VAL A 121 3.80 9.72 -21.64
C VAL A 121 3.90 9.96 -20.14
N LYS A 122 3.48 11.15 -19.69
CA LYS A 122 3.40 11.46 -18.25
C LYS A 122 2.41 10.55 -17.51
N ASP A 123 1.25 10.29 -18.09
CA ASP A 123 0.25 9.37 -17.51
C ASP A 123 0.80 7.94 -17.40
N ALA A 124 1.51 7.45 -18.41
CA ALA A 124 2.19 6.16 -18.35
C ALA A 124 3.27 6.13 -17.22
N ALA A 125 4.03 7.21 -17.06
CA ALA A 125 5.02 7.34 -15.99
C ALA A 125 4.36 7.40 -14.59
N LEU A 126 3.19 8.03 -14.46
CA LEU A 126 2.42 8.08 -13.22
C LEU A 126 1.89 6.69 -12.84
N ILE A 127 1.39 5.90 -13.80
CA ILE A 127 1.00 4.50 -13.57
C ILE A 127 2.20 3.69 -13.07
N ALA A 128 3.35 3.80 -13.74
CA ALA A 128 4.55 3.08 -13.31
C ALA A 128 5.03 3.47 -11.91
N ALA A 129 4.84 4.74 -11.51
CA ALA A 129 5.15 5.19 -10.15
C ALA A 129 4.13 4.65 -9.13
N ALA A 130 2.83 4.64 -9.45
CA ALA A 130 1.78 4.09 -8.61
C ALA A 130 1.99 2.59 -8.40
N GLN A 131 2.17 1.79 -9.44
CA GLN A 131 2.37 0.35 -9.33
C GLN A 131 3.57 -0.03 -8.43
N LYS A 132 4.62 0.78 -8.36
CA LYS A 132 5.71 0.56 -7.40
C LYS A 132 5.23 0.73 -5.94
N VAL A 133 4.28 1.63 -5.70
CA VAL A 133 3.65 1.82 -4.39
C VAL A 133 2.77 0.60 -4.08
N GLU A 134 1.89 0.19 -5.00
CA GLU A 134 1.04 -1.00 -4.83
C GLU A 134 1.87 -2.25 -4.50
N HIS A 135 2.94 -2.50 -5.25
CA HIS A 135 3.80 -3.66 -4.99
C HIS A 135 4.53 -3.59 -3.64
N TYR A 136 4.86 -2.38 -3.16
CA TYR A 136 5.37 -2.21 -1.80
C TYR A 136 4.30 -2.59 -0.76
N GLU A 137 3.05 -2.19 -0.97
CA GLU A 137 1.94 -2.45 -0.06
C GLU A 137 1.49 -3.89 -0.11
N ILE A 138 1.36 -4.51 -1.29
CA ILE A 138 1.10 -5.95 -1.46
C ILE A 138 2.13 -6.79 -0.70
N ALA A 139 3.42 -6.48 -0.83
CA ALA A 139 4.46 -7.19 -0.09
C ALA A 139 4.34 -6.98 1.42
N SER A 140 4.06 -5.76 1.85
CA SER A 140 3.94 -5.39 3.26
C SER A 140 2.72 -6.04 3.91
N TYR A 141 1.54 -5.91 3.30
CA TYR A 141 0.31 -6.53 3.79
C TYR A 141 0.37 -8.06 3.74
N GLY A 142 0.93 -8.66 2.69
CA GLY A 142 1.13 -10.10 2.61
C GLY A 142 1.96 -10.65 3.77
N CYS A 143 3.01 -9.94 4.17
CA CYS A 143 3.81 -10.32 5.33
C CYS A 143 3.02 -10.25 6.63
N VAL A 144 2.34 -9.12 6.91
CA VAL A 144 1.62 -8.94 8.18
C VAL A 144 0.37 -9.83 8.29
N CYS A 145 -0.29 -10.15 7.18
CA CYS A 145 -1.35 -11.17 7.14
C CYS A 145 -0.81 -12.53 7.58
N THR A 146 0.32 -12.98 7.01
CA THR A 146 0.97 -14.22 7.38
C THR A 146 1.37 -14.24 8.86
N TYR A 147 1.91 -13.13 9.38
CA TYR A 147 2.28 -13.04 10.79
C TYR A 147 1.04 -13.11 11.70
N ALA A 148 -0.04 -12.41 11.36
CA ALA A 148 -1.29 -12.43 12.11
C ALA A 148 -1.92 -13.82 12.14
N GLU A 149 -1.93 -14.55 11.02
CA GLU A 149 -2.39 -15.93 10.92
C GLU A 149 -1.57 -16.85 11.83
N MET A 150 -0.23 -16.80 11.73
CA MET A 150 0.67 -17.64 12.54
C MET A 150 0.52 -17.40 14.05
N LEU A 151 0.20 -16.16 14.44
CA LEU A 151 -0.01 -15.77 15.84
C LEU A 151 -1.44 -16.03 16.33
N GLY A 152 -2.36 -16.44 15.45
CA GLY A 152 -3.76 -16.72 15.78
C GLY A 152 -4.60 -15.45 15.99
N TYR A 153 -4.21 -14.32 15.42
CA TYR A 153 -4.96 -13.07 15.44
C TYR A 153 -5.94 -13.00 14.27
N GLU A 154 -6.93 -13.90 14.25
CA GLU A 154 -7.88 -14.06 13.13
C GLU A 154 -8.54 -12.74 12.70
N GLN A 155 -9.03 -11.94 13.65
CA GLN A 155 -9.69 -10.66 13.33
C GLN A 155 -8.73 -9.61 12.75
N VAL A 156 -7.48 -9.62 13.17
CA VAL A 156 -6.44 -8.75 12.59
C VAL A 156 -6.12 -9.20 11.17
N HIS A 157 -5.94 -10.51 10.97
CA HIS A 157 -5.74 -11.09 9.65
C HIS A 157 -6.86 -10.70 8.67
N ASP A 158 -8.13 -10.82 9.09
CA ASP A 158 -9.28 -10.49 8.24
C ASP A 158 -9.31 -9.01 7.82
N LEU A 159 -8.93 -8.09 8.72
CA LEU A 159 -8.85 -6.66 8.41
C LEU A 159 -7.71 -6.36 7.41
N LEU A 160 -6.54 -6.93 7.66
CA LEU A 160 -5.35 -6.72 6.81
C LEU A 160 -5.50 -7.40 5.44
N GLY A 161 -6.21 -8.53 5.38
CA GLY A 161 -6.53 -9.23 4.15
C GLY A 161 -7.42 -8.41 3.21
N GLN A 162 -8.35 -7.61 3.76
CA GLN A 162 -9.15 -6.69 2.96
C GLN A 162 -8.28 -5.59 2.33
N ASN A 163 -7.31 -5.05 3.08
CA ASN A 163 -6.36 -4.08 2.54
C ASN A 163 -5.55 -4.71 1.39
N LEU A 164 -4.99 -5.89 1.62
CA LEU A 164 -4.23 -6.61 0.60
C LEU A 164 -5.03 -6.83 -0.70
N GLU A 165 -6.30 -7.24 -0.59
CA GLU A 165 -7.17 -7.46 -1.76
C GLU A 165 -7.44 -6.17 -2.53
N GLU A 166 -7.56 -5.04 -1.82
CA GLU A 166 -7.71 -3.71 -2.44
C GLU A 166 -6.45 -3.30 -3.22
N GLU A 167 -5.23 -3.51 -2.65
CA GLU A 167 -3.96 -3.21 -3.34
C GLU A 167 -3.77 -4.08 -4.58
N GLU A 168 -4.01 -5.39 -4.48
CA GLU A 168 -3.93 -6.31 -5.62
C GLU A 168 -4.92 -5.90 -6.72
N THR A 169 -6.13 -5.46 -6.35
CA THR A 169 -7.15 -5.00 -7.30
C THR A 169 -6.74 -3.67 -7.96
N THR A 170 -6.15 -2.76 -7.22
CA THR A 170 -5.67 -1.47 -7.75
C THR A 170 -4.52 -1.66 -8.72
N ASP A 171 -3.54 -2.52 -8.40
CA ASP A 171 -2.44 -2.87 -9.30
C ASP A 171 -2.94 -3.48 -10.61
N GLU A 172 -3.91 -4.42 -10.55
CA GLU A 172 -4.53 -5.01 -11.73
C GLU A 172 -5.26 -3.95 -12.58
N LYS A 173 -6.04 -3.05 -11.97
CA LYS A 173 -6.74 -1.97 -12.68
C LYS A 173 -5.76 -1.04 -13.39
N LEU A 174 -4.67 -0.65 -12.72
CA LEU A 174 -3.63 0.19 -13.30
C LEU A 174 -2.92 -0.52 -14.47
N SER A 175 -2.65 -1.82 -14.34
CA SER A 175 -2.08 -2.64 -15.42
C SER A 175 -2.99 -2.68 -16.64
N VAL A 176 -4.30 -2.95 -16.44
CA VAL A 176 -5.29 -3.00 -17.53
C VAL A 176 -5.40 -1.63 -18.22
N LEU A 177 -5.46 -0.55 -17.47
CA LEU A 177 -5.54 0.81 -18.02
C LEU A 177 -4.25 1.17 -18.80
N ALA A 178 -3.09 0.81 -18.29
CA ALA A 178 -1.82 1.03 -18.98
C ALA A 178 -1.78 0.30 -20.33
N GLU A 179 -2.11 -1.00 -20.32
CA GLU A 179 -1.98 -1.86 -21.51
C GLU A 179 -3.04 -1.60 -22.58
N SER A 180 -4.27 -1.25 -22.16
CA SER A 180 -5.39 -1.09 -23.10
C SER A 180 -5.56 0.34 -23.63
N VAL A 181 -5.02 1.35 -22.98
CA VAL A 181 -5.25 2.76 -23.31
C VAL A 181 -3.97 3.59 -23.25
N ILE A 182 -3.43 3.81 -22.05
CA ILE A 182 -2.44 4.86 -21.79
C ILE A 182 -1.12 4.63 -22.55
N ASN A 183 -0.60 3.41 -22.56
CA ASN A 183 0.66 3.12 -23.27
C ASN A 183 0.49 3.20 -24.80
N ILE A 184 -0.71 2.91 -25.33
CA ILE A 184 -1.01 3.04 -26.75
C ILE A 184 -1.02 4.52 -27.13
N GLU A 185 -1.71 5.37 -26.35
CA GLU A 185 -1.74 6.81 -26.58
C GLU A 185 -0.35 7.46 -26.45
N ALA A 186 0.50 6.93 -25.54
CA ALA A 186 1.86 7.40 -25.37
C ALA A 186 2.78 7.04 -26.57
N GLU A 187 2.58 5.87 -27.17
CA GLU A 187 3.31 5.45 -28.38
C GLU A 187 2.88 6.27 -29.62
N GLU A 188 1.56 6.51 -29.78
CA GLU A 188 1.03 7.30 -30.90
C GLU A 188 1.46 8.78 -30.84
N ALA A 189 1.71 9.35 -29.67
CA ALA A 189 2.19 10.71 -29.51
C ALA A 189 3.58 10.93 -30.15
N ASP A 190 4.47 9.93 -30.06
CA ASP A 190 5.81 9.95 -30.66
C ASP A 190 5.73 9.98 -32.20
N ASP A 191 4.77 9.28 -32.82
CA ASP A 191 4.59 9.20 -34.27
C ASP A 191 4.13 10.55 -34.85
N VAL A 192 3.28 11.29 -34.15
CA VAL A 192 2.76 12.60 -34.60
C VAL A 192 3.88 13.67 -34.60
N GLU A 193 4.74 13.71 -33.59
CA GLU A 193 5.89 14.64 -33.56
C GLU A 193 6.89 14.33 -34.68
N ALA A 194 7.15 13.04 -34.96
CA ALA A 194 8.07 12.63 -36.01
C ALA A 194 7.55 13.02 -37.42
N GLU A 195 6.24 12.96 -37.68
CA GLU A 195 5.61 13.40 -38.94
C GLU A 195 5.62 14.93 -39.08
N GLU A 196 5.42 15.69 -37.99
CA GLU A 196 5.50 17.16 -38.00
C GLU A 196 6.92 17.65 -38.23
N GLU A 197 7.96 17.03 -37.65
CA GLU A 197 9.36 17.37 -37.92
C GLU A 197 9.79 17.04 -39.34
N ALA A 198 9.30 15.91 -39.91
CA ALA A 198 9.62 15.51 -41.28
C ALA A 198 8.98 16.43 -42.36
N SER A 199 7.96 17.20 -41.98
CA SER A 199 7.22 18.10 -42.87
C SER A 199 7.71 19.56 -42.84
N ARG A 200 8.67 19.87 -41.97
CA ARG A 200 9.33 21.19 -41.83
C ARG A 200 10.63 21.26 -42.58
#